data_6de168f0e37569353a0b7a6a07398346
#
_entry.id   6de168f0e37569353a0b7a6a07398346
#
_cell.length_a   1.000
_cell.length_b   1.000
_cell.length_c   1.000
_cell.angle_alpha   90.00
_cell.angle_beta   90.00
_cell.angle_gamma   90.00
#
_symmetry.space_group_name_H-M   'P 1'
#
loop_
_entity.id
_entity.type
_entity.pdbx_description
1 polymer ?
#
loop_
_entity_poly.entity_id
_entity_poly.type
_entity_poly.pdbx_seq_one_letter_code
_entity_poly.pdbx_strand_id
1 'polypeptide(L)'
;MDFTAGLMPLDTALAQMLDRITPLNATETVPLLQAFSRVTAHDIVSPLDVPGFDNAAMDGYAVRLNDLRDGAALPVAGKAFAGQPFNDAWPSGTCIRIMTGAPVPEGCDAVVMQEETE
;
A
#
# COMPACT_ATOMS: atom_id res chain seq x y z
N MET A 1 -36.30 20.53 28.32
CA MET A 1 -36.66 19.14 28.66
C MET A 1 -35.53 18.28 28.13
N ASP A 2 -34.83 17.58 29.02
CA ASP A 2 -33.75 16.66 28.58
C ASP A 2 -34.41 15.31 28.25
N PHE A 3 -34.51 15.02 26.94
CA PHE A 3 -35.10 13.78 26.45
C PHE A 3 -34.16 12.57 26.58
N THR A 4 -32.93 12.78 27.05
CA THR A 4 -31.93 11.72 27.24
C THR A 4 -31.84 11.25 28.69
N ALA A 5 -32.50 11.97 29.63
CA ALA A 5 -32.50 11.61 31.04
C ALA A 5 -33.12 10.20 31.25
N GLY A 6 -32.31 9.28 31.77
CA GLY A 6 -32.70 7.89 32.02
C GLY A 6 -32.46 6.93 30.85
N LEU A 7 -31.96 7.41 29.72
CA LEU A 7 -31.54 6.53 28.61
C LEU A 7 -30.16 5.94 28.90
N MET A 8 -29.98 4.67 28.50
CA MET A 8 -28.68 4.02 28.58
C MET A 8 -27.74 4.57 27.51
N PRO A 9 -26.48 4.94 27.83
CA PRO A 9 -25.49 5.31 26.82
C PRO A 9 -25.28 4.18 25.80
N LEU A 10 -25.05 4.56 24.53
CA LEU A 10 -24.90 3.60 23.43
C LEU A 10 -23.80 2.56 23.69
N ASP A 11 -22.63 3.01 24.14
CA ASP A 11 -21.50 2.12 24.40
C ASP A 11 -21.81 1.12 25.52
N THR A 12 -22.55 1.55 26.55
CA THR A 12 -23.01 0.65 27.63
C THR A 12 -24.00 -0.37 27.09
N ALA A 13 -24.96 0.05 26.25
CA ALA A 13 -25.92 -0.85 25.64
C ALA A 13 -25.23 -1.87 24.73
N LEU A 14 -24.30 -1.42 23.90
CA LEU A 14 -23.52 -2.28 23.01
C LEU A 14 -22.70 -3.31 23.78
N ALA A 15 -21.98 -2.88 24.81
CA ALA A 15 -21.21 -3.79 25.67
C ALA A 15 -22.10 -4.86 26.30
N GLN A 16 -23.24 -4.47 26.87
CA GLN A 16 -24.19 -5.43 27.47
C GLN A 16 -24.82 -6.40 26.45
N MET A 17 -25.01 -5.95 25.22
CA MET A 17 -25.49 -6.84 24.14
C MET A 17 -24.42 -7.85 23.74
N LEU A 18 -23.17 -7.39 23.55
CA LEU A 18 -22.04 -8.24 23.16
C LEU A 18 -21.68 -9.29 24.23
N ASP A 19 -21.74 -8.91 25.51
CA ASP A 19 -21.48 -9.80 26.65
C ASP A 19 -22.45 -11.01 26.72
N ARG A 20 -23.62 -10.88 26.10
CA ARG A 20 -24.61 -11.95 26.03
C ARG A 20 -24.46 -12.89 24.85
N ILE A 21 -23.55 -12.56 23.92
CA ILE A 21 -23.30 -13.36 22.73
C ILE A 21 -22.14 -14.31 23.00
N THR A 22 -22.42 -15.60 22.97
CA THR A 22 -21.37 -16.63 23.03
C THR A 22 -20.90 -16.93 21.61
N PRO A 23 -19.63 -16.68 21.27
CA PRO A 23 -19.10 -17.03 19.96
C PRO A 23 -19.23 -18.52 19.67
N LEU A 24 -19.46 -18.88 18.42
CA LEU A 24 -19.41 -20.27 17.98
C LEU A 24 -17.95 -20.74 18.01
N ASN A 25 -17.67 -21.81 18.76
CA ASN A 25 -16.33 -22.40 18.85
C ASN A 25 -16.13 -23.57 17.88
N ALA A 26 -17.17 -23.97 17.14
CA ALA A 26 -17.08 -25.04 16.17
C ALA A 26 -16.56 -24.51 14.81
N THR A 27 -15.61 -25.23 14.24
CA THR A 27 -15.07 -24.97 12.90
C THR A 27 -15.23 -26.20 12.02
N GLU A 28 -15.34 -26.02 10.72
CA GLU A 28 -15.36 -27.06 9.73
C GLU A 28 -14.48 -26.72 8.54
N THR A 29 -13.93 -27.72 7.86
CA THR A 29 -13.22 -27.56 6.61
C THR A 29 -14.16 -27.82 5.45
N VAL A 30 -14.25 -26.84 4.55
CA VAL A 30 -15.11 -26.92 3.36
C VAL A 30 -14.30 -26.63 2.09
N PRO A 31 -14.69 -27.17 0.93
CA PRO A 31 -14.12 -26.79 -0.35
C PRO A 31 -14.26 -25.27 -0.58
N LEU A 32 -13.27 -24.65 -1.24
CA LEU A 32 -13.23 -23.20 -1.45
C LEU A 32 -14.53 -22.62 -2.03
N LEU A 33 -15.12 -23.29 -3.01
CA LEU A 33 -16.38 -22.85 -3.64
C LEU A 33 -17.60 -22.92 -2.71
N GLN A 34 -17.50 -23.63 -1.58
CA GLN A 34 -18.54 -23.71 -0.56
C GLN A 34 -18.27 -22.77 0.62
N ALA A 35 -17.14 -22.04 0.58
CA ALA A 35 -16.76 -21.10 1.63
C ALA A 35 -17.44 -19.72 1.49
N PHE A 36 -18.23 -19.52 0.44
CA PHE A 36 -18.98 -18.27 0.24
C PHE A 36 -19.88 -17.96 1.43
N SER A 37 -19.86 -16.72 1.91
CA SER A 37 -20.61 -16.25 3.09
C SER A 37 -20.24 -16.94 4.41
N ARG A 38 -19.06 -17.58 4.48
CA ARG A 38 -18.51 -18.15 5.72
C ARG A 38 -17.53 -17.17 6.37
N VAL A 39 -17.38 -17.31 7.69
CA VAL A 39 -16.38 -16.59 8.47
C VAL A 39 -15.18 -17.49 8.65
N THR A 40 -13.97 -16.97 8.40
CA THR A 40 -12.73 -17.74 8.60
C THR A 40 -12.50 -18.04 10.08
N ALA A 41 -12.09 -19.25 10.40
CA ALA A 41 -11.81 -19.66 11.77
C ALA A 41 -10.53 -19.03 12.34
N HIS A 42 -9.60 -18.65 11.47
CA HIS A 42 -8.33 -18.02 11.80
C HIS A 42 -8.02 -16.90 10.81
N ASP A 43 -7.14 -16.00 11.20
CA ASP A 43 -6.60 -14.99 10.32
C ASP A 43 -5.90 -15.64 9.12
N ILE A 44 -6.13 -15.08 7.94
CA ILE A 44 -5.43 -15.48 6.72
C ILE A 44 -4.31 -14.48 6.50
N VAL A 45 -3.08 -14.90 6.77
CA VAL A 45 -1.89 -14.09 6.55
C VAL A 45 -1.30 -14.44 5.18
N SER A 46 -1.11 -13.43 4.33
CA SER A 46 -0.46 -13.64 3.04
C SER A 46 0.99 -14.13 3.24
N PRO A 47 1.41 -15.22 2.58
CA PRO A 47 2.79 -15.68 2.63
C PRO A 47 3.73 -14.86 1.73
N LEU A 48 3.20 -13.93 0.97
CA LEU A 48 3.92 -13.09 0.00
C LEU A 48 3.57 -11.64 0.22
N ASP A 49 4.54 -10.76 -0.01
CA ASP A 49 4.28 -9.32 -0.11
C ASP A 49 3.47 -9.02 -1.38
N VAL A 50 2.55 -8.06 -1.30
CA VAL A 50 1.76 -7.63 -2.46
C VAL A 50 1.73 -6.09 -2.49
N PRO A 51 2.46 -5.50 -3.43
CA PRO A 51 3.28 -6.11 -4.49
C PRO A 51 4.56 -6.78 -3.94
N GLY A 52 5.12 -7.73 -4.69
CA GLY A 52 6.35 -8.47 -4.35
C GLY A 52 7.64 -7.71 -4.66
N PHE A 53 7.56 -6.41 -4.97
CA PHE A 53 8.68 -5.53 -5.28
C PHE A 53 8.30 -4.08 -5.02
N ASP A 54 9.29 -3.23 -4.81
CA ASP A 54 9.08 -1.79 -4.69
C ASP A 54 8.64 -1.20 -6.03
N ASN A 55 7.52 -0.50 -6.03
CA ASN A 55 6.99 0.15 -7.22
C ASN A 55 6.69 1.64 -6.98
N ALA A 56 6.69 2.40 -8.06
CA ALA A 56 6.32 3.81 -8.01
C ALA A 56 4.81 3.97 -7.79
N ALA A 57 4.44 4.78 -6.79
CA ALA A 57 3.05 5.17 -6.55
C ALA A 57 2.61 6.33 -7.46
N MET A 58 3.55 7.06 -8.06
CA MET A 58 3.30 8.29 -8.83
C MET A 58 4.11 8.30 -10.12
N ASP A 59 3.62 9.04 -11.11
CA ASP A 59 4.38 9.38 -12.30
C ASP A 59 5.41 10.45 -11.96
N GLY A 60 6.66 10.22 -12.32
CA GLY A 60 7.71 11.15 -11.92
C GLY A 60 9.10 10.74 -12.37
N TYR A 61 10.07 11.04 -11.52
CA TYR A 61 11.48 10.80 -11.77
C TYR A 61 12.09 10.09 -10.56
N ALA A 62 12.64 8.90 -10.77
CA ALA A 62 13.46 8.23 -9.80
C ALA A 62 14.82 8.92 -9.70
N VAL A 63 15.23 9.26 -8.48
CA VAL A 63 16.44 10.02 -8.20
C VAL A 63 17.25 9.39 -7.08
N ARG A 64 18.54 9.67 -7.06
CA ARG A 64 19.42 9.44 -5.92
C ARG A 64 19.68 10.78 -5.23
N LEU A 65 19.53 10.83 -3.92
CA LEU A 65 19.73 12.05 -3.14
C LEU A 65 21.12 12.64 -3.33
N ASN A 66 22.13 11.80 -3.51
CA ASN A 66 23.50 12.23 -3.74
C ASN A 66 23.72 12.95 -5.10
N ASP A 67 22.82 12.74 -6.04
CA ASP A 67 22.90 13.38 -7.38
C ASP A 67 22.15 14.72 -7.42
N LEU A 68 21.33 15.02 -6.41
CA LEU A 68 20.59 16.29 -6.34
C LEU A 68 21.54 17.46 -6.02
N ARG A 69 21.40 18.56 -6.74
CA ARG A 69 22.08 19.84 -6.50
C ARG A 69 21.08 20.95 -6.65
N ASP A 70 21.15 21.95 -5.79
CA ASP A 70 20.24 23.09 -5.82
C ASP A 70 20.24 23.75 -7.21
N GLY A 71 19.07 23.83 -7.84
CA GLY A 71 18.85 24.46 -9.13
C GLY A 71 19.48 23.75 -10.34
N ALA A 72 20.01 22.54 -10.18
CA ALA A 72 20.58 21.78 -11.29
C ALA A 72 19.56 20.77 -11.86
N ALA A 73 19.35 20.83 -13.17
CA ALA A 73 18.55 19.84 -13.88
C ALA A 73 19.31 18.52 -14.01
N LEU A 74 18.62 17.38 -13.79
CA LEU A 74 19.18 16.06 -14.02
C LEU A 74 18.76 15.54 -15.40
N PRO A 75 19.72 15.16 -16.26
CA PRO A 75 19.39 14.48 -17.52
C PRO A 75 18.66 13.17 -17.27
N VAL A 76 17.66 12.85 -18.10
CA VAL A 76 16.96 11.58 -18.06
C VAL A 76 17.78 10.50 -18.77
N ALA A 77 18.28 9.52 -18.02
CA ALA A 77 19.08 8.41 -18.56
C ALA A 77 18.25 7.26 -19.13
N GLY A 78 16.99 7.15 -18.70
CA GLY A 78 16.12 6.07 -19.15
C GLY A 78 14.70 6.19 -18.63
N LYS A 79 13.92 5.14 -18.88
CA LYS A 79 12.50 5.08 -18.51
C LYS A 79 12.16 3.72 -17.88
N ALA A 80 11.27 3.74 -16.90
CA ALA A 80 10.69 2.55 -16.28
C ALA A 80 9.16 2.61 -16.37
N PHE A 81 8.54 1.52 -16.82
CA PHE A 81 7.09 1.37 -16.93
C PHE A 81 6.63 0.10 -16.22
N ALA A 82 5.34 0.02 -15.89
CA ALA A 82 4.75 -1.22 -15.43
C ALA A 82 5.00 -2.34 -16.48
N GLY A 83 5.60 -3.45 -16.04
CA GLY A 83 6.00 -4.54 -16.93
C GLY A 83 7.26 -4.30 -17.79
N GLN A 84 7.87 -3.12 -17.71
CA GLN A 84 9.12 -2.78 -18.40
C GLN A 84 10.07 -2.06 -17.43
N PRO A 85 10.75 -2.81 -16.55
CA PRO A 85 11.70 -2.24 -15.60
C PRO A 85 12.90 -1.61 -16.32
N PHE A 86 13.52 -0.61 -15.69
CA PHE A 86 14.80 -0.09 -16.14
C PHE A 86 15.91 -1.02 -15.63
N ASN A 87 16.61 -1.67 -16.56
CA ASN A 87 17.67 -2.65 -16.28
C ASN A 87 19.06 -2.22 -16.78
N ASP A 88 19.15 -1.04 -17.38
CA ASP A 88 20.41 -0.53 -17.88
C ASP A 88 21.27 0.09 -16.77
N ALA A 89 22.53 0.40 -17.09
CA ALA A 89 23.38 1.16 -16.18
C ALA A 89 22.78 2.55 -15.91
N TRP A 90 22.69 2.92 -14.64
CA TRP A 90 22.21 4.23 -14.22
C TRP A 90 23.40 5.18 -13.92
N PRO A 91 23.78 6.07 -14.84
CA PRO A 91 24.89 6.99 -14.63
C PRO A 91 24.65 7.95 -13.47
N SER A 92 25.71 8.31 -12.73
CA SER A 92 25.65 9.33 -11.69
C SER A 92 25.29 10.70 -12.30
N GLY A 93 24.55 11.50 -11.54
CA GLY A 93 24.09 12.83 -12.01
C GLY A 93 22.94 12.74 -13.02
N THR A 94 22.20 11.65 -13.07
CA THR A 94 21.04 11.48 -13.96
C THR A 94 19.81 10.97 -13.17
N CYS A 95 18.63 11.10 -13.77
CA CYS A 95 17.39 10.53 -13.26
C CYS A 95 16.78 9.52 -14.24
N ILE A 96 15.82 8.71 -13.76
CA ILE A 96 15.05 7.79 -14.58
C ILE A 96 13.60 8.26 -14.60
N ARG A 97 13.02 8.47 -15.77
CA ARG A 97 11.59 8.72 -15.90
C ARG A 97 10.83 7.46 -15.48
N ILE A 98 9.99 7.55 -14.46
CA ILE A 98 9.24 6.42 -13.91
C ILE A 98 7.75 6.69 -13.92
N MET A 99 6.96 5.67 -14.20
CA MET A 99 5.50 5.74 -14.21
C MET A 99 4.92 4.89 -13.10
N THR A 100 3.72 5.23 -12.68
CA THR A 100 2.96 4.49 -11.66
C THR A 100 2.94 2.99 -11.94
N GLY A 101 3.23 2.19 -10.93
CA GLY A 101 3.30 0.74 -11.03
C GLY A 101 4.59 0.18 -11.63
N ALA A 102 5.51 1.04 -12.08
CA ALA A 102 6.81 0.58 -12.54
C ALA A 102 7.70 0.16 -11.38
N PRO A 103 8.51 -0.91 -11.52
CA PRO A 103 9.51 -1.24 -10.52
C PRO A 103 10.48 -0.09 -10.30
N VAL A 104 10.77 0.20 -9.04
CA VAL A 104 11.74 1.21 -8.65
C VAL A 104 13.13 0.71 -9.01
N PRO A 105 13.95 1.49 -9.77
CA PRO A 105 15.30 1.07 -10.14
C PRO A 105 16.20 0.90 -8.91
N GLU A 106 17.14 -0.04 -8.99
CA GLU A 106 18.12 -0.27 -7.94
C GLU A 106 18.95 1.00 -7.65
N GLY A 107 19.10 1.31 -6.37
CA GLY A 107 19.81 2.52 -5.92
C GLY A 107 18.98 3.80 -5.96
N CYS A 108 17.68 3.71 -6.23
CA CYS A 108 16.76 4.84 -6.11
C CYS A 108 16.49 5.15 -4.64
N ASP A 109 16.62 6.43 -4.27
CA ASP A 109 16.29 6.90 -2.91
C ASP A 109 14.87 7.49 -2.84
N ALA A 110 14.39 8.09 -3.94
CA ALA A 110 13.09 8.75 -3.98
C ALA A 110 12.52 8.83 -5.40
N VAL A 111 11.20 8.93 -5.49
CA VAL A 111 10.49 9.31 -6.73
C VAL A 111 9.89 10.69 -6.52
N VAL A 112 10.34 11.66 -7.32
CA VAL A 112 9.79 13.03 -7.34
C VAL A 112 8.65 13.06 -8.35
N MET A 113 7.49 13.56 -7.93
CA MET A 113 6.33 13.68 -8.82
C MET A 113 6.60 14.65 -9.96
N GLN A 114 6.11 14.34 -11.15
CA GLN A 114 6.31 15.22 -12.32
C GLN A 114 5.71 16.61 -12.14
N GLU A 115 4.66 16.73 -11.34
CA GLU A 115 3.98 18.00 -11.03
C GLU A 115 4.83 18.92 -10.14
N GLU A 116 5.86 18.39 -9.50
CA GLU A 116 6.80 19.14 -8.65
C GLU A 116 8.15 19.39 -9.32
N THR A 117 8.24 19.13 -10.64
CA THR A 117 9.45 19.33 -11.43
C THR A 117 9.22 20.37 -12.52
N GLU A 118 10.28 21.09 -12.92
CA GLU A 118 10.30 22.07 -14.03
C GLU A 118 10.86 21.43 -15.31
#